data_1810763d061e81b38bb8b823c094bf30
#
_entry.id   1810763d061e81b38bb8b823c094bf30
#
_cell.length_a   1.000
_cell.length_b   1.000
_cell.length_c   1.000
_cell.angle_alpha   90.00
_cell.angle_beta   90.00
_cell.angle_gamma   90.00
#
_symmetry.space_group_name_H-M   'P 1'
#
loop_
_entity.id
_entity.type
_entity.pdbx_description
1 polymer ?
#
loop_
_entity_poly.entity_id
_entity_poly.type
_entity_poly.pdbx_seq_one_letter_code
_entity_poly.pdbx_strand_id
1 'polypeptide(L)'
;MKNILALLPILLLLQFNAAGQDVIRLQSCTDSLISRQVDSLKALYEKDGHILLKEASITMESEYEMPVVVPLSQGARYQFVFIGEYTSRLYEVRMFDWNEKQVVFQQKKWGDVDGNIISFAYIAPQSEFHMMKPLQINKKKKKNLCGYVMLFKKVN
;
A
#
# COMPACT_ATOMS: atom_id res chain seq x y z
N MET A 1 45.73 15.37 -42.97
CA MET A 1 45.47 14.36 -41.94
C MET A 1 45.94 14.79 -40.54
N LYS A 2 45.79 16.09 -40.17
CA LYS A 2 46.23 16.61 -38.84
C LYS A 2 45.11 17.01 -37.90
N ASN A 3 43.85 16.92 -38.33
CA ASN A 3 42.72 17.45 -37.55
C ASN A 3 41.80 16.36 -36.92
N ILE A 4 42.16 15.05 -37.07
CA ILE A 4 41.34 13.95 -36.52
C ILE A 4 41.76 13.64 -35.08
N LEU A 5 42.97 14.02 -34.65
CA LEU A 5 43.47 13.68 -33.32
C LEU A 5 42.95 14.62 -32.22
N ALA A 6 42.36 15.78 -32.57
CA ALA A 6 41.85 16.76 -31.61
C ALA A 6 40.40 16.51 -31.18
N LEU A 7 39.66 15.63 -31.88
CA LEU A 7 38.25 15.32 -31.55
C LEU A 7 38.05 14.19 -30.53
N LEU A 8 39.09 13.38 -30.31
CA LEU A 8 39.03 12.24 -29.40
C LEU A 8 38.89 12.62 -27.90
N PRO A 9 39.54 13.69 -27.39
CA PRO A 9 39.40 14.04 -25.97
C PRO A 9 38.05 14.69 -25.60
N ILE A 10 37.31 15.22 -26.57
CA ILE A 10 36.00 15.88 -26.30
C ILE A 10 34.90 14.84 -26.09
N LEU A 11 35.02 13.64 -26.68
CA LEU A 11 34.06 12.56 -26.52
C LEU A 11 34.15 11.85 -25.14
N LEU A 12 35.28 11.97 -24.45
CA LEU A 12 35.46 11.38 -23.12
C LEU A 12 34.90 12.21 -21.96
N LEU A 13 34.54 13.47 -22.21
CA LEU A 13 33.99 14.35 -21.18
C LEU A 13 32.44 14.28 -21.07
N LEU A 14 31.78 13.50 -21.91
CA LEU A 14 30.34 13.24 -21.85
C LEU A 14 29.99 11.97 -21.04
N GLN A 15 30.76 11.65 -20.01
CA GLN A 15 30.29 10.74 -18.98
C GLN A 15 29.30 11.51 -18.11
N PHE A 16 28.07 11.61 -18.60
CA PHE A 16 26.95 12.00 -17.76
C PHE A 16 26.89 11.04 -16.57
N ASN A 17 27.14 11.57 -15.38
CA ASN A 17 26.73 10.95 -14.15
C ASN A 17 25.22 10.76 -14.30
N ALA A 18 24.79 9.54 -14.66
CA ALA A 18 23.44 9.10 -14.43
C ALA A 18 23.29 9.10 -12.91
N ALA A 19 22.86 10.24 -12.36
CA ALA A 19 22.35 10.28 -10.99
C ALA A 19 21.24 9.24 -10.96
N GLY A 20 21.51 8.14 -10.27
CA GLY A 20 20.56 7.06 -10.10
C GLY A 20 19.28 7.70 -9.59
N GLN A 21 18.16 7.43 -10.27
CA GLN A 21 16.86 7.80 -9.75
C GLN A 21 16.82 7.28 -8.32
N ASP A 22 16.60 8.18 -7.36
CA ASP A 22 16.28 7.79 -6.00
C ASP A 22 15.05 6.90 -6.09
N VAL A 23 15.28 5.60 -6.03
CA VAL A 23 14.20 4.64 -5.82
C VAL A 23 13.62 5.06 -4.48
N ILE A 24 12.43 5.65 -4.50
CA ILE A 24 11.65 5.91 -3.30
C ILE A 24 11.44 4.53 -2.67
N ARG A 25 12.36 4.13 -1.80
CA ARG A 25 12.18 2.98 -0.94
C ARG A 25 11.06 3.39 -0.01
N LEU A 26 9.89 2.82 -0.22
CA LEU A 26 8.84 2.83 0.78
C LEU A 26 9.50 2.37 2.08
N GLN A 27 9.75 3.30 2.99
CA GLN A 27 10.38 2.95 4.26
C GLN A 27 9.45 1.95 4.94
N SER A 28 9.92 0.72 5.07
CA SER A 28 9.19 -0.30 5.79
C SER A 28 9.09 0.15 7.25
N CYS A 29 7.89 0.18 7.75
CA CYS A 29 7.63 0.54 9.13
C CYS A 29 7.78 -0.71 10.01
N THR A 30 8.55 -0.61 11.08
CA THR A 30 8.70 -1.67 12.06
C THR A 30 7.93 -1.30 13.33
N ASP A 31 6.70 -1.80 13.44
CA ASP A 31 5.88 -1.70 14.65
C ASP A 31 5.53 -3.12 15.13
N SER A 32 5.91 -3.45 16.35
CA SER A 32 5.74 -4.81 16.90
C SER A 32 4.27 -5.18 17.14
N LEU A 33 3.39 -4.21 17.38
CA LEU A 33 1.96 -4.47 17.52
C LEU A 33 1.35 -4.78 16.16
N ILE A 34 1.66 -3.98 15.15
CA ILE A 34 1.22 -4.22 13.76
C ILE A 34 1.72 -5.58 13.29
N SER A 35 2.99 -5.92 13.51
CA SER A 35 3.55 -7.23 13.13
C SER A 35 2.75 -8.40 13.73
N ARG A 36 2.42 -8.34 15.02
CA ARG A 36 1.60 -9.38 15.67
C ARG A 36 0.18 -9.45 15.08
N GLN A 37 -0.43 -8.32 14.79
CA GLN A 37 -1.76 -8.27 14.15
C GLN A 37 -1.70 -8.86 12.73
N VAL A 38 -0.66 -8.56 11.95
CA VAL A 38 -0.41 -9.14 10.63
C VAL A 38 -0.34 -10.66 10.70
N ASP A 39 0.50 -11.21 11.59
CA ASP A 39 0.68 -12.66 11.73
C ASP A 39 -0.63 -13.35 12.14
N SER A 40 -1.38 -12.77 13.08
CA SER A 40 -2.68 -13.29 13.50
C SER A 40 -3.70 -13.30 12.38
N LEU A 41 -3.77 -12.23 11.59
CA LEU A 41 -4.73 -12.12 10.48
C LEU A 41 -4.36 -13.02 9.30
N LYS A 42 -3.06 -13.18 9.01
CA LYS A 42 -2.60 -14.17 8.02
C LYS A 42 -3.05 -15.58 8.41
N ALA A 43 -2.75 -16.01 9.62
CA ALA A 43 -3.16 -17.34 10.11
C ALA A 43 -4.68 -17.52 10.08
N LEU A 44 -5.45 -16.48 10.42
CA LEU A 44 -6.92 -16.51 10.38
C LEU A 44 -7.44 -16.71 8.95
N TYR A 45 -6.97 -15.89 7.99
CA TYR A 45 -7.46 -15.94 6.62
C TYR A 45 -6.96 -17.19 5.87
N GLU A 46 -5.74 -17.66 6.11
CA GLU A 46 -5.23 -18.92 5.56
C GLU A 46 -6.07 -20.11 6.03
N LYS A 47 -6.40 -20.17 7.32
CA LYS A 47 -7.29 -21.19 7.87
C LYS A 47 -8.68 -21.16 7.25
N ASP A 48 -9.18 -19.96 6.88
CA ASP A 48 -10.45 -19.77 6.19
C ASP A 48 -10.34 -19.98 4.66
N GLY A 49 -9.24 -20.52 4.16
CA GLY A 49 -9.05 -20.85 2.75
C GLY A 49 -8.80 -19.62 1.86
N HIS A 50 -8.14 -18.62 2.38
CA HIS A 50 -7.63 -17.51 1.59
C HIS A 50 -6.14 -17.67 1.32
N ILE A 51 -5.68 -17.17 0.19
CA ILE A 51 -4.26 -17.04 -0.13
C ILE A 51 -3.87 -15.56 -0.12
N LEU A 52 -2.73 -15.24 0.47
CA LEU A 52 -2.16 -13.91 0.43
C LEU A 52 -1.60 -13.61 -0.96
N LEU A 53 -2.12 -12.57 -1.61
CA LEU A 53 -1.66 -12.14 -2.94
C LEU A 53 -0.64 -11.00 -2.87
N LYS A 54 -0.87 -10.05 -1.97
CA LYS A 54 -0.03 -8.86 -1.82
C LYS A 54 -0.03 -8.39 -0.38
N GLU A 55 1.11 -7.88 0.04
CA GLU A 55 1.24 -7.17 1.30
C GLU A 55 2.29 -6.06 1.20
N ALA A 56 2.13 -5.03 1.99
CA ALA A 56 3.11 -3.96 2.11
C ALA A 56 3.04 -3.28 3.47
N SER A 57 4.20 -3.07 4.06
CA SER A 57 4.37 -2.09 5.14
C SER A 57 4.51 -0.71 4.50
N ILE A 58 3.78 0.27 5.01
CA ILE A 58 3.73 1.63 4.47
C ILE A 58 3.98 2.65 5.55
N THR A 59 4.74 3.68 5.22
CA THR A 59 4.89 4.87 6.05
C THR A 59 3.93 5.94 5.52
N MET A 60 3.11 6.48 6.41
CA MET A 60 2.03 7.42 6.07
C MET A 60 2.21 8.76 6.77
N GLU A 61 1.61 9.80 6.22
CA GLU A 61 1.37 11.05 6.91
C GLU A 61 -0.09 11.14 7.37
N SER A 62 -0.32 11.78 8.52
CA SER A 62 -1.67 12.00 9.04
C SER A 62 -2.49 12.84 8.07
N GLU A 63 -3.73 12.40 7.80
CA GLU A 63 -4.70 13.07 6.91
C GLU A 63 -4.40 12.92 5.40
N TYR A 64 -3.34 12.18 5.02
CA TYR A 64 -3.02 11.91 3.62
C TYR A 64 -3.36 10.48 3.22
N GLU A 65 -4.03 10.34 2.08
CA GLU A 65 -4.33 9.05 1.49
C GLU A 65 -3.07 8.42 0.88
N MET A 66 -2.88 7.12 1.10
CA MET A 66 -1.82 6.34 0.47
C MET A 66 -2.41 5.41 -0.60
N PRO A 67 -2.31 5.74 -1.89
CA PRO A 67 -2.92 4.91 -2.93
C PRO A 67 -2.17 3.59 -3.12
N VAL A 68 -2.92 2.49 -3.13
CA VAL A 68 -2.45 1.14 -3.45
C VAL A 68 -3.29 0.59 -4.59
N VAL A 69 -2.65 0.33 -5.73
CA VAL A 69 -3.31 -0.18 -6.93
C VAL A 69 -3.15 -1.69 -7.01
N VAL A 70 -4.25 -2.39 -7.26
CA VAL A 70 -4.29 -3.85 -7.36
C VAL A 70 -5.15 -4.31 -8.54
N PRO A 71 -4.70 -5.31 -9.34
CA PRO A 71 -5.54 -5.94 -10.34
C PRO A 71 -6.49 -6.94 -9.66
N LEU A 72 -7.78 -6.86 -9.95
CA LEU A 72 -8.77 -7.81 -9.50
C LEU A 72 -9.38 -8.55 -10.68
N SER A 73 -9.72 -9.82 -10.49
CA SER A 73 -10.35 -10.66 -11.51
C SER A 73 -11.85 -10.78 -11.27
N GLN A 74 -12.63 -10.72 -12.33
CA GLN A 74 -14.09 -10.83 -12.28
C GLN A 74 -14.55 -12.09 -11.52
N GLY A 75 -15.53 -11.89 -10.64
CA GLY A 75 -16.17 -12.96 -9.86
C GLY A 75 -15.32 -13.51 -8.71
N ALA A 76 -14.03 -13.16 -8.64
CA ALA A 76 -13.19 -13.59 -7.54
C ALA A 76 -13.51 -12.79 -6.26
N ARG A 77 -13.50 -13.50 -5.13
CA ARG A 77 -13.72 -12.92 -3.80
C ARG A 77 -12.38 -12.56 -3.18
N TYR A 78 -12.22 -11.31 -2.82
CA TYR A 78 -11.03 -10.77 -2.18
C TYR A 78 -11.34 -10.33 -0.76
N GLN A 79 -10.32 -10.39 0.10
CA GLN A 79 -10.33 -9.81 1.44
C GLN A 79 -9.23 -8.75 1.49
N PHE A 80 -9.61 -7.51 1.75
CA PHE A 80 -8.69 -6.40 1.98
C PHE A 80 -8.53 -6.18 3.47
N VAL A 81 -7.31 -5.85 3.88
CA VAL A 81 -6.98 -5.50 5.25
C VAL A 81 -6.08 -4.27 5.25
N PHE A 82 -6.42 -3.31 6.07
CA PHE A 82 -5.56 -2.20 6.45
C PHE A 82 -5.39 -2.18 7.95
N ILE A 83 -4.16 -2.11 8.42
CA ILE A 83 -3.79 -1.96 9.83
C ILE A 83 -3.09 -0.62 9.95
N GLY A 84 -3.65 0.30 10.73
CA GLY A 84 -3.03 1.58 11.03
C GLY A 84 -2.28 1.59 12.34
N GLU A 85 -1.54 2.66 12.60
CA GLU A 85 -0.85 2.88 13.87
C GLU A 85 -1.86 3.02 15.02
N TYR A 86 -1.68 2.23 16.07
CA TYR A 86 -2.62 2.13 17.20
C TYR A 86 -2.94 3.48 17.86
N THR A 87 -2.03 4.44 17.81
CA THR A 87 -2.19 5.77 18.40
C THR A 87 -3.02 6.74 17.56
N SER A 88 -3.41 6.35 16.33
CA SER A 88 -4.28 7.15 15.49
C SER A 88 -5.73 7.14 16.02
N ARG A 89 -6.49 8.16 15.69
CA ARG A 89 -7.87 8.32 16.18
C ARG A 89 -8.93 7.93 15.18
N LEU A 90 -8.58 7.97 13.92
CA LEU A 90 -9.48 7.63 12.82
C LEU A 90 -8.69 6.86 11.77
N TYR A 91 -9.34 5.85 11.24
CA TYR A 91 -8.86 5.02 10.16
C TYR A 91 -9.93 4.95 9.09
N GLU A 92 -9.53 5.09 7.85
CA GLU A 92 -10.44 5.11 6.72
C GLU A 92 -9.83 4.37 5.55
N VAL A 93 -10.64 3.65 4.81
CA VAL A 93 -10.27 3.05 3.52
C VAL A 93 -11.36 3.36 2.52
N ARG A 94 -10.98 3.97 1.42
CA ARG A 94 -11.81 4.12 0.22
C ARG A 94 -11.26 3.22 -0.87
N MET A 95 -12.14 2.61 -1.64
CA MET A 95 -11.73 1.87 -2.83
C MET A 95 -12.50 2.38 -4.04
N PHE A 96 -11.79 2.53 -5.13
CA PHE A 96 -12.30 3.04 -6.41
C PHE A 96 -12.07 2.01 -7.50
N ASP A 97 -13.00 1.89 -8.43
CA ASP A 97 -12.84 1.12 -9.66
C ASP A 97 -12.01 1.91 -10.69
N TRP A 98 -11.82 1.31 -11.87
CA TRP A 98 -11.07 1.95 -12.96
C TRP A 98 -11.73 3.23 -13.51
N ASN A 99 -13.03 3.40 -13.33
CA ASN A 99 -13.78 4.59 -13.72
C ASN A 99 -13.80 5.66 -12.62
N GLU A 100 -12.95 5.54 -11.61
CA GLU A 100 -12.86 6.44 -10.45
C GLU A 100 -14.15 6.49 -9.61
N LYS A 101 -15.04 5.51 -9.77
CA LYS A 101 -16.23 5.38 -8.93
C LYS A 101 -15.85 4.74 -7.60
N GLN A 102 -16.24 5.36 -6.51
CA GLN A 102 -16.07 4.77 -5.18
C GLN A 102 -16.97 3.55 -5.01
N VAL A 103 -16.37 2.38 -4.81
CA VAL A 103 -17.07 1.10 -4.66
C VAL A 103 -17.09 0.61 -3.22
N VAL A 104 -16.15 1.08 -2.38
CA VAL A 104 -16.10 0.78 -0.94
C VAL A 104 -15.73 2.02 -0.16
N PHE A 105 -16.36 2.18 1.00
CA PHE A 105 -15.98 3.10 2.05
C PHE A 105 -16.09 2.41 3.41
N GLN A 106 -15.00 2.38 4.15
CA GLN A 106 -14.93 1.85 5.51
C GLN A 106 -14.25 2.87 6.42
N GLN A 107 -14.79 3.06 7.60
CA GLN A 107 -14.23 3.96 8.60
C GLN A 107 -14.32 3.32 10.00
N LYS A 108 -13.28 3.48 10.79
CA LYS A 108 -13.24 3.13 12.20
C LYS A 108 -12.63 4.26 13.01
N LYS A 109 -13.07 4.36 14.27
CA LYS A 109 -12.55 5.34 15.23
C LYS A 109 -11.80 4.64 16.35
N TRP A 110 -10.92 5.37 16.99
CA TRP A 110 -10.26 4.91 18.19
C TRP A 110 -11.32 4.56 19.26
N GLY A 111 -11.17 3.37 19.86
CA GLY A 111 -12.13 2.85 20.82
C GLY A 111 -13.14 1.84 20.23
N ASP A 112 -13.25 1.75 18.90
CA ASP A 112 -13.96 0.65 18.27
C ASP A 112 -13.21 -0.67 18.50
N VAL A 113 -13.93 -1.80 18.48
CA VAL A 113 -13.32 -3.13 18.52
C VAL A 113 -12.37 -3.27 17.33
N ASP A 114 -11.12 -3.66 17.60
CA ASP A 114 -10.06 -3.70 16.58
C ASP A 114 -9.95 -2.39 15.78
N GLY A 115 -10.06 -1.26 16.46
CA GLY A 115 -10.24 0.06 15.85
C GLY A 115 -9.17 0.48 14.87
N ASN A 116 -7.92 -0.03 15.01
CA ASN A 116 -6.84 0.22 14.06
C ASN A 116 -6.83 -0.75 12.86
N ILE A 117 -7.76 -1.71 12.78
CA ILE A 117 -7.86 -2.68 11.70
C ILE A 117 -9.16 -2.46 10.92
N ILE A 118 -9.04 -2.16 9.64
CA ILE A 118 -10.15 -2.18 8.68
C ILE A 118 -10.00 -3.42 7.81
N SER A 119 -11.06 -4.23 7.75
CA SER A 119 -11.09 -5.44 6.95
C SER A 119 -12.44 -5.60 6.27
N PHE A 120 -12.46 -5.88 4.98
CA PHE A 120 -13.70 -6.06 4.21
C PHE A 120 -13.51 -7.02 3.05
N ALA A 121 -14.61 -7.74 2.72
CA ALA A 121 -14.66 -8.59 1.54
C ALA A 121 -15.18 -7.80 0.33
N TYR A 122 -14.69 -8.14 -0.86
CA TYR A 122 -15.14 -7.57 -2.11
C TYR A 122 -15.13 -8.61 -3.23
N ILE A 123 -16.17 -8.61 -4.04
CA ILE A 123 -16.25 -9.44 -5.25
C ILE A 123 -16.17 -8.49 -6.44
N ALA A 124 -15.12 -8.64 -7.25
CA ALA A 124 -14.92 -7.76 -8.41
C ALA A 124 -15.99 -8.06 -9.50
N PRO A 125 -16.78 -7.07 -9.93
CA PRO A 125 -17.79 -7.26 -10.96
C PRO A 125 -17.20 -7.48 -12.34
N GLN A 126 -15.97 -7.03 -12.56
CA GLN A 126 -15.21 -7.20 -13.80
C GLN A 126 -13.71 -7.24 -13.50
N SER A 127 -12.94 -7.75 -14.47
CA SER A 127 -11.47 -7.80 -14.35
C SER A 127 -10.88 -6.44 -14.70
N GLU A 128 -10.40 -5.72 -13.68
CA GLU A 128 -9.82 -4.37 -13.83
C GLU A 128 -8.92 -4.02 -12.65
N PHE A 129 -8.21 -2.90 -12.78
CA PHE A 129 -7.48 -2.32 -11.65
C PHE A 129 -8.43 -1.60 -10.70
N HIS A 130 -8.19 -1.78 -9.41
CA HIS A 130 -8.84 -1.01 -8.35
C HIS A 130 -7.79 -0.23 -7.57
N MET A 131 -8.16 0.93 -7.06
CA MET A 131 -7.32 1.76 -6.22
C MET A 131 -7.88 1.80 -4.81
N MET A 132 -7.13 1.23 -3.86
CA MET A 132 -7.43 1.33 -2.44
C MET A 132 -6.65 2.52 -1.86
N LYS A 133 -7.31 3.36 -1.10
CA LYS A 133 -6.75 4.57 -0.48
C LYS A 133 -6.95 4.52 1.04
N PRO A 134 -6.04 3.87 1.79
CA PRO A 134 -6.03 3.97 3.24
C PRO A 134 -5.61 5.37 3.68
N LEU A 135 -6.23 5.80 4.79
CA LEU A 135 -5.96 7.05 5.48
C LEU A 135 -6.01 6.81 6.97
N GLN A 136 -5.17 7.50 7.72
CA GLN A 136 -5.26 7.55 9.17
C GLN A 136 -5.04 8.98 9.68
N ILE A 137 -5.73 9.32 10.77
CA ILE A 137 -5.62 10.63 11.42
C ILE A 137 -5.03 10.47 12.80
N ASN A 138 -3.87 11.08 13.00
CA ASN A 138 -3.21 11.15 14.29
C ASN A 138 -2.99 12.62 14.68
N LYS A 139 -3.52 13.04 15.81
CA LYS A 139 -3.41 14.43 16.27
C LYS A 139 -2.03 14.77 16.83
N LYS A 140 -1.33 13.79 17.38
CA LYS A 140 -0.04 13.99 18.05
C LYS A 140 1.15 13.77 17.11
N LYS A 141 1.08 12.74 16.28
CA LYS A 141 2.13 12.34 15.34
C LYS A 141 1.64 12.59 13.92
N LYS A 142 2.25 13.53 13.21
CA LYS A 142 1.79 13.93 11.88
C LYS A 142 2.49 13.18 10.74
N LYS A 143 3.71 12.69 10.94
CA LYS A 143 4.54 12.02 9.94
C LYS A 143 5.05 10.68 10.47
N ASN A 144 5.49 9.85 9.54
CA ASN A 144 6.05 8.52 9.85
C ASN A 144 5.10 7.62 10.64
N LEU A 145 3.79 7.69 10.32
CA LEU A 145 2.81 6.78 10.88
C LEU A 145 2.96 5.42 10.21
N CYS A 146 2.95 4.36 11.02
CA CYS A 146 2.96 3.01 10.50
C CYS A 146 1.60 2.61 9.93
N GLY A 147 1.62 1.94 8.79
CA GLY A 147 0.48 1.26 8.21
C GLY A 147 0.90 -0.06 7.58
N TYR A 148 -0.05 -0.96 7.44
CA TYR A 148 0.14 -2.23 6.76
C TYR A 148 -1.08 -2.57 5.95
N VAL A 149 -0.89 -3.03 4.72
CA VAL A 149 -1.97 -3.45 3.83
C VAL A 149 -1.77 -4.88 3.39
N MET A 150 -2.86 -5.64 3.31
CA MET A 150 -2.88 -7.00 2.80
C MET A 150 -4.05 -7.20 1.85
N LEU A 151 -3.83 -7.98 0.81
CA LEU A 151 -4.83 -8.45 -0.11
C LEU A 151 -4.79 -9.97 -0.16
N PHE A 152 -5.90 -10.58 0.19
CA PHE A 152 -6.10 -12.02 0.07
C PHE A 152 -7.15 -12.33 -1.00
N LYS A 153 -7.07 -13.54 -1.55
CA LYS A 153 -8.08 -14.10 -2.45
C LYS A 153 -8.62 -15.39 -1.86
N LYS A 154 -9.95 -15.53 -1.82
CA LYS A 154 -10.60 -16.78 -1.44
C LYS A 154 -10.30 -17.85 -2.50
N VAL A 155 -9.82 -19.00 -2.07
CA VAL A 155 -9.69 -20.20 -2.91
C VAL A 155 -10.96 -21.03 -2.70
N ASN A 156 -11.63 -21.36 -3.79
CA ASN A 156 -12.83 -22.20 -3.77
C ASN A 156 -12.45 -23.66 -3.55
#